data_ec6549e1bad5c4f6e35fc0bb4e4bae2b
#
_entry.id   ec6549e1bad5c4f6e35fc0bb4e4bae2b
#
_cell.length_a   1.000
_cell.length_b   1.000
_cell.length_c   1.000
_cell.angle_alpha   90.00
_cell.angle_beta   90.00
_cell.angle_gamma   90.00
#
_symmetry.space_group_name_H-M   'P 1'
#
loop_
_entity.id
_entity.type
_entity.pdbx_description
1 polymer ?
#
loop_
_entity_poly.entity_id
_entity_poly.type
_entity_poly.pdbx_seq_one_letter_code
_entity_poly.pdbx_strand_id
1 'polypeptide(L)'
;MKKKILFVINTLSRAGAETALLELLAQLAAERGEDGQPRYELSLFVLMNQGELVQQIPEGVRLVNPRYAPVSVLEPKGRIYMGMTVVKCLLHRANLIRLWRYHWRTARAMRKEGRLMPDKLLWRAISDGARRFPEEYDLAVAFLEGGSAYYVADHVRAKKKAAFIHIDYQKAGYSRELDRDCYLQYDAVFPIGEQVKRAFLAVYPECIARTRIYHN
;
A
#
# COMPACT_ATOMS: atom_id res chain seq x y z
N MET A 1 3.89 -2.30 -27.16
CA MET A 1 3.05 -2.92 -26.09
C MET A 1 2.91 -1.92 -24.95
N LYS A 2 1.68 -1.68 -24.45
CA LYS A 2 1.42 -0.80 -23.30
C LYS A 2 2.07 -1.40 -22.04
N LYS A 3 2.70 -0.56 -21.20
CA LYS A 3 3.25 -1.01 -19.92
C LYS A 3 2.13 -1.14 -18.89
N LYS A 4 2.07 -2.28 -18.23
CA LYS A 4 1.09 -2.57 -17.18
C LYS A 4 1.57 -2.08 -15.83
N ILE A 5 0.80 -1.19 -15.19
CA ILE A 5 1.13 -0.63 -13.88
C ILE A 5 0.00 -0.93 -12.90
N LEU A 6 0.35 -1.49 -11.74
CA LEU A 6 -0.57 -1.67 -10.62
C LEU A 6 -0.24 -0.67 -9.52
N PHE A 7 -1.20 0.15 -9.14
CA PHE A 7 -1.17 0.94 -7.91
C PHE A 7 -1.94 0.22 -6.80
N VAL A 8 -1.37 0.21 -5.60
CA VAL A 8 -2.00 -0.36 -4.41
C VAL A 8 -2.04 0.69 -3.32
N ILE A 9 -3.23 0.90 -2.74
CA ILE A 9 -3.45 1.80 -1.62
C ILE A 9 -4.26 1.11 -0.53
N ASN A 10 -4.17 1.58 0.71
CA ASN A 10 -4.85 0.95 1.84
C ASN A 10 -6.37 1.14 1.79
N THR A 11 -6.82 2.38 1.63
CA THR A 11 -8.22 2.80 1.46
C THR A 11 -8.28 3.85 0.36
N LEU A 12 -9.48 4.23 -0.07
CA LEU A 12 -9.67 5.36 -1.00
C LEU A 12 -10.63 6.39 -0.37
N SER A 13 -10.28 6.81 0.84
CA SER A 13 -11.03 7.81 1.61
C SER A 13 -10.50 9.22 1.34
N ARG A 14 -11.22 10.25 1.83
CA ARG A 14 -10.81 11.66 1.66
C ARG A 14 -9.61 11.99 2.56
N ALA A 15 -8.41 11.80 2.03
CA ALA A 15 -7.17 12.22 2.68
C ALA A 15 -6.14 12.63 1.60
N GLY A 16 -5.03 13.25 2.03
CA GLY A 16 -4.07 13.85 1.11
C GLY A 16 -3.38 12.86 0.17
N ALA A 17 -3.01 11.69 0.67
CA ALA A 17 -2.35 10.68 -0.13
C ALA A 17 -3.28 10.10 -1.21
N GLU A 18 -4.55 9.87 -0.87
CA GLU A 18 -5.57 9.36 -1.80
C GLU A 18 -5.86 10.36 -2.93
N THR A 19 -5.96 11.66 -2.58
CA THR A 19 -6.12 12.73 -3.57
C THR A 19 -4.90 12.81 -4.49
N ALA A 20 -3.70 12.81 -3.93
CA ALA A 20 -2.46 12.82 -4.72
C ALA A 20 -2.34 11.59 -5.65
N LEU A 21 -2.81 10.40 -5.18
CA LEU A 21 -2.86 9.22 -6.04
C LEU A 21 -3.80 9.42 -7.23
N LEU A 22 -5.01 9.95 -7.00
CA LEU A 22 -5.98 10.17 -8.08
C LEU A 22 -5.47 11.19 -9.10
N GLU A 23 -4.80 12.25 -8.65
CA GLU A 23 -4.15 13.23 -9.53
C GLU A 23 -3.02 12.60 -10.37
N LEU A 24 -2.15 11.80 -9.74
CA LEU A 24 -1.10 11.06 -10.44
C LEU A 24 -1.69 10.08 -11.47
N LEU A 25 -2.74 9.35 -11.09
CA LEU A 25 -3.43 8.43 -12.01
C LEU A 25 -4.06 9.17 -13.19
N ALA A 26 -4.64 10.36 -12.97
CA ALA A 26 -5.20 11.18 -14.04
C ALA A 26 -4.11 11.64 -15.03
N GLN A 27 -2.97 12.10 -14.52
CA GLN A 27 -1.83 12.48 -15.37
C GLN A 27 -1.32 11.30 -16.20
N LEU A 28 -1.11 10.14 -15.57
CA LEU A 28 -0.64 8.94 -16.27
C LEU A 28 -1.67 8.41 -17.28
N ALA A 29 -2.96 8.49 -16.99
CA ALA A 29 -4.03 8.08 -17.90
C ALA A 29 -4.13 9.02 -19.13
N ALA A 30 -3.72 10.28 -19.00
CA ALA A 30 -3.67 11.24 -20.09
C ALA A 30 -2.45 11.05 -21.00
N GLU A 31 -1.39 10.36 -20.56
CA GLU A 31 -0.20 10.14 -21.37
C GLU A 31 -0.49 9.25 -22.59
N ARG A 32 0.02 9.69 -23.75
CA ARG A 32 -0.11 8.98 -25.03
C ARG A 32 1.26 8.53 -25.52
N GLY A 33 1.30 7.38 -26.17
CA GLY A 33 2.45 6.93 -26.93
C GLY A 33 2.58 7.66 -28.27
N GLU A 34 3.64 7.38 -29.01
CA GLU A 34 3.86 7.92 -30.36
C GLU A 34 2.74 7.55 -31.34
N ASP A 35 2.04 6.46 -31.08
CA ASP A 35 0.90 5.95 -31.83
C ASP A 35 -0.45 6.61 -31.43
N GLY A 36 -0.44 7.61 -30.55
CA GLY A 36 -1.63 8.29 -30.00
C GLY A 36 -2.47 7.44 -29.03
N GLN A 37 -2.08 6.19 -28.78
CA GLN A 37 -2.78 5.31 -27.83
C GLN A 37 -2.34 5.58 -26.38
N PRO A 38 -3.15 5.24 -25.36
CA PRO A 38 -2.70 5.31 -23.98
C PRO A 38 -1.38 4.58 -23.78
N ARG A 39 -0.41 5.26 -23.16
CA ARG A 39 0.94 4.75 -22.93
C ARG A 39 0.97 3.62 -21.93
N TYR A 40 0.05 3.65 -20.95
CA TYR A 40 -0.03 2.72 -19.83
C TYR A 40 -1.37 2.00 -19.76
N GLU A 41 -1.36 0.77 -19.27
CA GLU A 41 -2.52 0.04 -18.76
C GLU A 41 -2.50 0.16 -17.23
N LEU A 42 -3.35 1.05 -16.70
CA LEU A 42 -3.38 1.39 -15.29
C LEU A 42 -4.40 0.54 -14.54
N SER A 43 -3.97 -0.05 -13.43
CA SER A 43 -4.83 -0.80 -12.50
C SER A 43 -4.68 -0.23 -11.09
N LEU A 44 -5.78 -0.12 -10.38
CA LEU A 44 -5.83 0.31 -8.99
C LEU A 44 -6.41 -0.82 -8.11
N PHE A 45 -5.71 -1.17 -7.05
CA PHE A 45 -6.18 -2.08 -6.01
C PHE A 45 -6.26 -1.37 -4.66
N VAL A 46 -7.45 -1.36 -4.07
CA VAL A 46 -7.70 -0.79 -2.74
C VAL A 46 -7.78 -1.94 -1.74
N LEU A 47 -6.79 -2.04 -0.85
CA LEU A 47 -6.57 -3.20 0.01
C LEU A 47 -7.77 -3.52 0.92
N MET A 48 -8.41 -2.47 1.48
CA MET A 48 -9.59 -2.60 2.33
C MET A 48 -10.92 -2.69 1.57
N ASN A 49 -10.93 -2.63 0.24
CA ASN A 49 -12.12 -2.64 -0.62
C ASN A 49 -13.14 -1.54 -0.29
N GLN A 50 -12.70 -0.39 0.23
CA GLN A 50 -13.63 0.70 0.60
C GLN A 50 -13.01 2.10 0.47
N GLY A 51 -13.89 3.10 0.37
CA GLY A 51 -13.60 4.53 0.35
C GLY A 51 -14.56 5.28 -0.56
N GLU A 52 -14.91 6.50 -0.20
CA GLU A 52 -15.87 7.34 -0.89
C GLU A 52 -15.36 7.96 -2.21
N LEU A 53 -14.01 7.99 -2.42
CA LEU A 53 -13.43 8.59 -3.62
C LEU A 53 -13.47 7.70 -4.86
N VAL A 54 -14.09 6.52 -4.79
CA VAL A 54 -14.14 5.57 -5.92
C VAL A 54 -14.72 6.17 -7.19
N GLN A 55 -15.67 7.10 -7.07
CA GLN A 55 -16.29 7.80 -8.22
C GLN A 55 -15.35 8.82 -8.88
N GLN A 56 -14.24 9.16 -8.23
CA GLN A 56 -13.23 10.09 -8.74
C GLN A 56 -12.06 9.36 -9.40
N ILE A 57 -12.12 8.03 -9.51
CA ILE A 57 -11.11 7.27 -10.25
C ILE A 57 -11.13 7.74 -11.72
N PRO A 58 -9.99 8.19 -12.28
CA PRO A 58 -9.93 8.69 -13.63
C PRO A 58 -10.33 7.65 -14.68
N GLU A 59 -10.92 8.13 -15.78
CA GLU A 59 -11.20 7.29 -16.95
C GLU A 59 -9.90 6.64 -17.46
N GLY A 60 -9.98 5.37 -17.86
CA GLY A 60 -8.81 4.59 -18.26
C GLY A 60 -8.06 3.89 -17.14
N VAL A 61 -8.43 4.10 -15.87
CA VAL A 61 -7.90 3.37 -14.72
C VAL A 61 -8.86 2.26 -14.29
N ARG A 62 -8.39 1.02 -14.34
CA ARG A 62 -9.18 -0.16 -13.96
C ARG A 62 -9.11 -0.43 -12.46
N LEU A 63 -10.23 -0.25 -11.74
CA LEU A 63 -10.35 -0.76 -10.36
C LEU A 63 -10.46 -2.29 -10.39
N VAL A 64 -9.49 -2.99 -9.79
CA VAL A 64 -9.43 -4.46 -9.83
C VAL A 64 -10.09 -5.15 -8.64
N ASN A 65 -10.72 -4.37 -7.76
CA ASN A 65 -11.49 -4.89 -6.63
C ASN A 65 -12.80 -5.51 -7.11
N PRO A 66 -13.09 -6.80 -6.83
CA PRO A 66 -14.30 -7.47 -7.33
C PRO A 66 -15.58 -7.02 -6.61
N ARG A 67 -15.44 -6.52 -5.39
CA ARG A 67 -16.49 -5.95 -4.55
C ARG A 67 -15.90 -4.76 -3.84
N TYR A 68 -16.58 -3.63 -3.94
CA TYR A 68 -16.13 -2.37 -3.37
C TYR A 68 -17.27 -1.69 -2.62
N ALA A 69 -16.97 -1.12 -1.45
CA ALA A 69 -17.93 -0.38 -0.65
C ALA A 69 -17.61 1.13 -0.75
N PRO A 70 -18.47 1.94 -1.39
CA PRO A 70 -18.25 3.40 -1.53
C PRO A 70 -18.63 4.13 -0.23
N VAL A 71 -18.05 3.70 0.89
CA VAL A 71 -18.36 4.24 2.23
C VAL A 71 -17.05 4.69 2.89
N SER A 72 -17.15 5.81 3.61
CA SER A 72 -16.02 6.34 4.37
C SER A 72 -15.68 5.44 5.56
N VAL A 73 -14.38 5.26 5.81
CA VAL A 73 -13.89 4.56 7.01
C VAL A 73 -14.26 5.28 8.32
N LEU A 74 -14.62 6.56 8.24
CA LEU A 74 -15.05 7.37 9.38
C LEU A 74 -16.52 7.13 9.77
N GLU A 75 -17.35 6.67 8.83
CA GLU A 75 -18.74 6.37 9.06
C GLU A 75 -18.94 5.06 9.85
N PRO A 76 -20.01 4.93 10.66
CA PRO A 76 -20.29 3.69 11.38
C PRO A 76 -20.38 2.46 10.47
N LYS A 77 -21.07 2.59 9.33
CA LYS A 77 -21.16 1.52 8.32
C LYS A 77 -19.80 1.13 7.75
N GLY A 78 -18.93 2.12 7.48
CA GLY A 78 -17.58 1.88 6.98
C GLY A 78 -16.68 1.19 8.00
N ARG A 79 -16.81 1.52 9.29
CA ARG A 79 -16.10 0.84 10.38
C ARG A 79 -16.50 -0.63 10.51
N ILE A 80 -17.78 -0.92 10.38
CA ILE A 80 -18.30 -2.30 10.38
C ILE A 80 -17.72 -3.06 9.17
N TYR A 81 -17.79 -2.48 7.98
CA TYR A 81 -17.22 -3.09 6.76
C TYR A 81 -15.72 -3.33 6.88
N MET A 82 -14.98 -2.38 7.44
CA MET A 82 -13.55 -2.53 7.73
C MET A 82 -13.30 -3.72 8.67
N GLY A 83 -14.06 -3.82 9.78
CA GLY A 83 -13.97 -4.94 10.71
C GLY A 83 -14.24 -6.29 10.03
N MET A 84 -15.29 -6.37 9.20
CA MET A 84 -15.59 -7.57 8.42
C MET A 84 -14.47 -7.93 7.45
N THR A 85 -13.86 -6.95 6.79
CA THR A 85 -12.71 -7.16 5.90
C THR A 85 -11.51 -7.71 6.65
N VAL A 86 -11.20 -7.15 7.82
CA VAL A 86 -10.12 -7.66 8.71
C VAL A 86 -10.38 -9.10 9.11
N VAL A 87 -11.57 -9.41 9.61
CA VAL A 87 -11.96 -10.78 10.01
C VAL A 87 -11.82 -11.74 8.82
N LYS A 88 -12.32 -11.34 7.65
CA LYS A 88 -12.19 -12.14 6.43
C LYS A 88 -10.72 -12.41 6.06
N CYS A 89 -9.86 -11.40 6.16
CA CYS A 89 -8.43 -11.55 5.88
C CYS A 89 -7.74 -12.47 6.89
N LEU A 90 -8.11 -12.39 8.18
CA LEU A 90 -7.58 -13.27 9.22
C LEU A 90 -7.96 -14.74 8.99
N LEU A 91 -9.19 -14.99 8.54
CA LEU A 91 -9.71 -16.34 8.29
C LEU A 91 -9.27 -16.90 6.92
N HIS A 92 -8.87 -16.03 6.00
CA HIS A 92 -8.49 -16.46 4.66
C HIS A 92 -7.11 -17.16 4.68
N ARG A 93 -7.03 -18.33 3.98
CA ARG A 93 -5.82 -19.13 3.76
C ARG A 93 -5.22 -19.84 4.96
N ALA A 94 -6.01 -20.10 6.02
CA ALA A 94 -5.62 -20.94 7.17
C ALA A 94 -4.23 -20.62 7.77
N ASN A 95 -3.77 -19.36 7.67
CA ASN A 95 -2.43 -18.94 8.04
C ASN A 95 -2.36 -18.40 9.48
N LEU A 96 -3.34 -18.79 10.30
CA LEU A 96 -3.51 -18.31 11.67
C LEU A 96 -2.27 -18.53 12.53
N ILE A 97 -1.59 -19.68 12.40
CA ILE A 97 -0.39 -19.99 13.20
C ILE A 97 0.78 -19.06 12.83
N ARG A 98 1.01 -18.83 11.53
CA ARG A 98 2.09 -17.94 11.07
C ARG A 98 1.82 -16.50 11.47
N LEU A 99 0.58 -16.01 11.30
CA LEU A 99 0.15 -14.69 11.72
C LEU A 99 0.20 -14.53 13.22
N TRP A 100 -0.24 -15.53 14.01
CA TRP A 100 -0.16 -15.52 15.46
C TRP A 100 1.29 -15.39 15.95
N ARG A 101 2.22 -16.21 15.41
CA ARG A 101 3.66 -16.12 15.75
C ARG A 101 4.26 -14.76 15.40
N TYR A 102 3.91 -14.22 14.24
CA TYR A 102 4.32 -12.88 13.83
C TYR A 102 3.80 -11.82 14.79
N HIS A 103 2.50 -11.80 15.07
CA HIS A 103 1.88 -10.84 15.97
C HIS A 103 2.46 -10.92 17.38
N TRP A 104 2.64 -12.11 17.92
CA TRP A 104 3.20 -12.31 19.24
C TRP A 104 4.65 -11.79 19.35
N ARG A 105 5.50 -12.13 18.40
CA ARG A 105 6.90 -11.66 18.36
C ARG A 105 6.98 -10.16 18.22
N THR A 106 6.24 -9.60 17.25
CA THR A 106 6.26 -8.17 16.94
C THR A 106 5.64 -7.34 18.07
N ALA A 107 4.52 -7.79 18.66
CA ALA A 107 3.91 -7.13 19.81
C ALA A 107 4.85 -7.14 21.03
N ARG A 108 5.60 -8.24 21.24
CA ARG A 108 6.59 -8.30 22.32
C ARG A 108 7.75 -7.34 22.10
N ALA A 109 8.25 -7.21 20.86
CA ALA A 109 9.29 -6.23 20.50
C ALA A 109 8.78 -4.80 20.72
N MET A 110 7.62 -4.47 20.20
CA MET A 110 6.99 -3.13 20.34
C MET A 110 6.72 -2.78 21.82
N ARG A 111 6.32 -3.75 22.65
CA ARG A 111 6.16 -3.54 24.11
C ARG A 111 7.47 -3.21 24.79
N LYS A 112 8.57 -3.90 24.44
CA LYS A 112 9.89 -3.61 25.01
C LYS A 112 10.37 -2.20 24.71
N GLU A 113 9.99 -1.68 23.52
CA GLU A 113 10.31 -0.33 23.08
C GLU A 113 9.31 0.74 23.59
N GLY A 114 8.27 0.32 24.35
CA GLY A 114 7.21 1.22 24.80
C GLY A 114 6.32 1.78 23.68
N ARG A 115 6.31 1.13 22.51
CA ARG A 115 5.66 1.61 21.27
C ARG A 115 4.62 0.63 20.73
N LEU A 116 3.85 -0.03 21.59
CA LEU A 116 2.82 -0.97 21.11
C LEU A 116 1.71 -0.22 20.36
N MET A 117 1.59 -0.49 19.06
CA MET A 117 0.54 0.03 18.18
C MET A 117 -0.23 -1.13 17.53
N PRO A 118 -1.36 -1.57 18.13
CA PRO A 118 -2.09 -2.75 17.65
C PRO A 118 -2.63 -2.61 16.23
N ASP A 119 -3.00 -1.39 15.81
CA ASP A 119 -3.47 -1.07 14.47
C ASP A 119 -2.42 -1.40 13.39
N LYS A 120 -1.13 -1.15 13.67
CA LYS A 120 -0.04 -1.46 12.74
C LYS A 120 0.15 -2.96 12.51
N LEU A 121 -0.10 -3.76 13.56
CA LEU A 121 -0.02 -5.22 13.45
C LEU A 121 -1.08 -5.80 12.49
N LEU A 122 -2.24 -5.14 12.36
CA LEU A 122 -3.32 -5.61 11.48
C LEU A 122 -2.98 -5.48 10.00
N TRP A 123 -2.15 -4.52 9.61
CA TRP A 123 -1.80 -4.33 8.20
C TRP A 123 -1.13 -5.55 7.57
N ARG A 124 -0.31 -6.28 8.32
CA ARG A 124 0.29 -7.53 7.83
C ARG A 124 -0.79 -8.61 7.62
N ALA A 125 -1.73 -8.75 8.54
CA ALA A 125 -2.83 -9.71 8.39
C ALA A 125 -3.72 -9.38 7.20
N ILE A 126 -4.04 -8.10 7.01
CA ILE A 126 -4.83 -7.61 5.87
C ILE A 126 -4.10 -7.90 4.56
N SER A 127 -2.81 -7.56 4.48
CA SER A 127 -1.97 -7.82 3.30
C SER A 127 -1.93 -9.31 2.96
N ASP A 128 -1.64 -10.17 3.94
CA ASP A 128 -1.51 -11.60 3.73
C ASP A 128 -2.85 -12.28 3.37
N GLY A 129 -3.97 -11.76 3.87
CA GLY A 129 -5.32 -12.26 3.62
C GLY A 129 -6.01 -11.67 2.40
N ALA A 130 -5.47 -10.61 1.79
CA ALA A 130 -6.07 -9.96 0.64
C ALA A 130 -6.04 -10.85 -0.62
N ARG A 131 -6.90 -10.49 -1.58
CA ARG A 131 -6.95 -11.16 -2.89
C ARG A 131 -5.60 -11.02 -3.59
N ARG A 132 -5.16 -12.09 -4.25
CA ARG A 132 -3.97 -12.11 -5.10
C ARG A 132 -4.36 -12.14 -6.57
N PHE A 133 -3.55 -11.49 -7.40
CA PHE A 133 -3.71 -11.47 -8.85
C PHE A 133 -2.64 -12.36 -9.48
N PRO A 134 -3.01 -13.23 -10.46
CA PRO A 134 -2.04 -14.05 -11.19
C PRO A 134 -1.24 -13.24 -12.21
N GLU A 135 -1.73 -12.05 -12.56
CA GLU A 135 -1.13 -11.15 -13.55
C GLU A 135 0.26 -10.69 -13.13
N GLU A 136 1.14 -10.51 -14.12
CA GLU A 136 2.44 -9.86 -13.95
C GLU A 136 2.37 -8.43 -14.47
N TYR A 137 2.97 -7.50 -13.71
CA TYR A 137 3.02 -6.08 -14.05
C TYR A 137 4.43 -5.65 -14.43
N ASP A 138 4.56 -4.62 -15.27
CA ASP A 138 5.85 -4.01 -15.54
C ASP A 138 6.31 -3.18 -14.33
N LEU A 139 5.37 -2.53 -13.62
CA LEU A 139 5.60 -1.80 -12.39
C LEU A 139 4.47 -2.04 -11.40
N ALA A 140 4.79 -2.28 -10.14
CA ALA A 140 3.85 -2.26 -9.02
C ALA A 140 4.23 -1.17 -8.03
N VAL A 141 3.26 -0.35 -7.66
CA VAL A 141 3.45 0.83 -6.79
C VAL A 141 2.63 0.66 -5.52
N ALA A 142 3.30 0.64 -4.37
CA ALA A 142 2.67 0.82 -3.08
C ALA A 142 2.58 2.31 -2.77
N PHE A 143 1.37 2.88 -2.79
CA PHE A 143 1.20 4.33 -2.65
C PHE A 143 1.07 4.80 -1.19
N LEU A 144 1.11 3.89 -0.24
CA LEU A 144 1.20 4.15 1.20
C LEU A 144 2.08 3.11 1.87
N GLU A 145 2.62 3.46 3.03
CA GLU A 145 3.29 2.55 3.94
C GLU A 145 2.31 1.54 4.57
N GLY A 146 2.85 0.53 5.22
CA GLY A 146 2.07 -0.51 5.89
C GLY A 146 1.44 -1.52 4.94
N GLY A 147 0.12 -1.65 4.95
CA GLY A 147 -0.60 -2.71 4.23
C GLY A 147 -0.28 -2.80 2.74
N SER A 148 -0.35 -1.69 2.01
CA SER A 148 -0.03 -1.65 0.58
C SER A 148 1.44 -1.96 0.31
N ALA A 149 2.37 -1.45 1.14
CA ALA A 149 3.79 -1.77 1.01
C ALA A 149 4.05 -3.27 1.24
N TYR A 150 3.45 -3.88 2.26
CA TYR A 150 3.57 -5.32 2.49
C TYR A 150 2.97 -6.13 1.35
N TYR A 151 1.81 -5.70 0.85
CA TYR A 151 1.11 -6.40 -0.22
C TYR A 151 1.90 -6.41 -1.54
N VAL A 152 2.42 -5.27 -1.95
CA VAL A 152 3.23 -5.16 -3.18
C VAL A 152 4.53 -5.94 -3.05
N ALA A 153 5.21 -5.84 -1.89
CA ALA A 153 6.44 -6.59 -1.66
C ALA A 153 6.23 -8.10 -1.79
N ASP A 154 5.25 -8.65 -1.05
CA ASP A 154 5.14 -10.09 -0.82
C ASP A 154 4.19 -10.80 -1.79
N HIS A 155 3.23 -10.09 -2.42
CA HIS A 155 2.11 -10.72 -3.12
C HIS A 155 1.88 -10.26 -4.56
N VAL A 156 2.61 -9.27 -5.05
CA VAL A 156 2.51 -8.80 -6.43
C VAL A 156 3.70 -9.28 -7.24
N ARG A 157 3.42 -9.85 -8.41
CA ARG A 157 4.44 -10.16 -9.42
C ARG A 157 4.64 -8.93 -10.30
N ALA A 158 5.83 -8.35 -10.26
CA ALA A 158 6.19 -7.20 -11.08
C ALA A 158 7.67 -7.18 -11.39
N LYS A 159 8.03 -6.67 -12.57
CA LYS A 159 9.44 -6.50 -12.99
C LYS A 159 10.16 -5.46 -12.13
N LYS A 160 9.42 -4.40 -11.74
CA LYS A 160 9.89 -3.33 -10.87
C LYS A 160 8.86 -3.03 -9.79
N LYS A 161 9.33 -2.65 -8.60
CA LYS A 161 8.49 -2.25 -7.48
C LYS A 161 8.89 -0.89 -6.95
N ALA A 162 7.91 -0.03 -6.68
CA ALA A 162 8.11 1.29 -6.07
C ALA A 162 7.23 1.46 -4.85
N ALA A 163 7.71 2.19 -3.84
CA ALA A 163 6.96 2.50 -2.63
C ALA A 163 6.98 4.00 -2.34
N PHE A 164 5.84 4.56 -1.95
CA PHE A 164 5.73 5.91 -1.43
C PHE A 164 5.66 5.90 0.10
N ILE A 165 6.25 6.90 0.73
CA ILE A 165 6.24 7.10 2.19
C ILE A 165 5.70 8.49 2.47
N HIS A 166 4.53 8.56 3.11
CA HIS A 166 3.80 9.81 3.35
C HIS A 166 3.92 10.35 4.79
N ILE A 167 4.46 9.57 5.72
CA ILE A 167 4.53 9.93 7.14
C ILE A 167 5.94 9.84 7.69
N ASP A 168 6.18 10.49 8.83
CA ASP A 168 7.39 10.29 9.61
C ASP A 168 7.42 8.84 10.13
N TYR A 169 8.28 8.05 9.51
CA TYR A 169 8.29 6.61 9.63
C TYR A 169 8.56 6.13 11.06
N GLN A 170 9.45 6.80 11.77
CA GLN A 170 9.80 6.48 13.16
C GLN A 170 8.69 6.90 14.12
N LYS A 171 8.18 8.13 13.99
CA LYS A 171 7.12 8.64 14.87
C LYS A 171 5.82 7.86 14.71
N ALA A 172 5.56 7.35 13.51
CA ALA A 172 4.39 6.53 13.24
C ALA A 172 4.49 5.09 13.78
N GLY A 173 5.60 4.71 14.40
CA GLY A 173 5.78 3.40 15.04
C GLY A 173 6.07 2.25 14.07
N TYR A 174 6.53 2.55 12.86
CA TYR A 174 7.03 1.51 11.94
C TYR A 174 8.45 1.08 12.32
N SER A 175 8.76 -0.20 12.15
CA SER A 175 10.06 -0.78 12.41
C SER A 175 10.36 -1.93 11.44
N ARG A 176 11.62 -2.34 11.36
CA ARG A 176 12.04 -3.47 10.51
C ARG A 176 11.35 -4.78 10.89
N GLU A 177 11.13 -5.03 12.18
CA GLU A 177 10.44 -6.21 12.68
C GLU A 177 8.99 -6.24 12.22
N LEU A 178 8.30 -5.08 12.29
CA LEU A 178 6.93 -4.91 11.81
C LEU A 178 6.85 -5.12 10.29
N ASP A 179 7.77 -4.51 9.55
CA ASP A 179 7.81 -4.53 8.10
C ASP A 179 8.36 -5.84 7.52
N ARG A 180 9.11 -6.62 8.32
CA ARG A 180 9.82 -7.82 7.86
C ARG A 180 10.70 -7.51 6.65
N ASP A 181 11.43 -6.41 6.73
CA ASP A 181 12.36 -5.93 5.70
C ASP A 181 11.75 -5.75 4.29
N CYS A 182 10.42 -5.53 4.19
CA CYS A 182 9.72 -5.49 2.91
C CYS A 182 10.31 -4.46 1.93
N TYR A 183 10.83 -3.32 2.45
CA TYR A 183 11.41 -2.27 1.61
C TYR A 183 12.71 -2.66 0.90
N LEU A 184 13.38 -3.73 1.33
CA LEU A 184 14.55 -4.26 0.62
C LEU A 184 14.17 -4.87 -0.74
N GLN A 185 12.89 -5.19 -0.95
CA GLN A 185 12.37 -5.74 -2.22
C GLN A 185 11.97 -4.66 -3.25
N TYR A 186 12.07 -3.37 -2.88
CA TYR A 186 11.69 -2.27 -3.76
C TYR A 186 12.89 -1.75 -4.56
N ASP A 187 12.67 -1.46 -5.84
CA ASP A 187 13.66 -0.85 -6.74
C ASP A 187 13.78 0.67 -6.49
N ALA A 188 12.69 1.30 -6.02
CA ALA A 188 12.67 2.73 -5.69
C ALA A 188 11.76 3.01 -4.49
N VAL A 189 12.14 3.99 -3.66
CA VAL A 189 11.34 4.49 -2.55
C VAL A 189 11.22 6.00 -2.66
N PHE A 190 10.00 6.51 -2.54
CA PHE A 190 9.64 7.90 -2.74
C PHE A 190 9.03 8.51 -1.46
N PRO A 191 9.85 9.02 -0.51
CA PRO A 191 9.36 9.86 0.58
C PRO A 191 8.88 11.21 0.03
N ILE A 192 7.81 11.77 0.62
CA ILE A 192 7.21 13.05 0.18
C ILE A 192 7.98 14.30 0.62
N GLY A 193 9.08 14.16 1.34
CA GLY A 193 9.91 15.29 1.78
C GLY A 193 11.16 14.87 2.55
N GLU A 194 12.04 15.82 2.80
CA GLU A 194 13.35 15.57 3.43
C GLU A 194 13.24 14.99 4.84
N GLN A 195 12.26 15.44 5.65
CA GLN A 195 12.06 14.91 6.99
C GLN A 195 11.64 13.44 6.93
N VAL A 196 10.69 13.12 6.05
CA VAL A 196 10.20 11.73 5.83
C VAL A 196 11.33 10.84 5.34
N LYS A 197 12.14 11.33 4.39
CA LYS A 197 13.33 10.63 3.87
C LYS A 197 14.32 10.30 4.99
N ARG A 198 14.67 11.28 5.84
CA ARG A 198 15.60 11.07 6.97
C ARG A 198 15.04 10.02 7.95
N ALA A 199 13.77 10.13 8.32
CA ALA A 199 13.12 9.20 9.23
C ALA A 199 13.07 7.76 8.66
N PHE A 200 12.80 7.62 7.35
CA PHE A 200 12.82 6.33 6.68
C PHE A 200 14.23 5.74 6.60
N LEU A 201 15.22 6.53 6.18
CA LEU A 201 16.61 6.07 6.05
C LEU A 201 17.29 5.77 7.41
N ALA A 202 16.79 6.34 8.50
CA ALA A 202 17.23 5.94 9.84
C ALA A 202 16.85 4.49 10.18
N VAL A 203 15.77 3.95 9.56
CA VAL A 203 15.34 2.55 9.72
C VAL A 203 15.93 1.67 8.61
N TYR A 204 16.03 2.20 7.38
CA TYR A 204 16.49 1.48 6.17
C TYR A 204 17.66 2.21 5.48
N PRO A 205 18.84 2.31 6.10
CA PRO A 205 19.99 3.00 5.50
C PRO A 205 20.44 2.38 4.16
N GLU A 206 20.21 1.08 3.96
CA GLU A 206 20.55 0.37 2.73
C GLU A 206 19.75 0.86 1.52
N CYS A 207 18.63 1.54 1.75
CA CYS A 207 17.78 2.06 0.67
C CYS A 207 18.26 3.40 0.11
N ILE A 208 19.34 4.01 0.62
CA ILE A 208 19.78 5.38 0.27
C ILE A 208 19.95 5.58 -1.25
N ALA A 209 20.56 4.63 -1.95
CA ALA A 209 20.84 4.74 -3.39
C ALA A 209 19.56 4.73 -4.26
N ARG A 210 18.45 4.17 -3.73
CA ARG A 210 17.17 4.04 -4.43
C ARG A 210 16.05 4.92 -3.84
N THR A 211 16.39 5.78 -2.87
CA THR A 211 15.45 6.71 -2.23
C THR A 211 15.56 8.10 -2.85
N ARG A 212 14.46 8.59 -3.42
CA ARG A 212 14.36 9.92 -4.04
C ARG A 212 13.10 10.60 -3.55
N ILE A 213 13.18 11.92 -3.28
CA ILE A 213 12.00 12.67 -2.84
C ILE A 213 11.04 12.83 -4.00
N TYR A 214 9.77 12.64 -3.69
CA TYR A 214 8.64 12.99 -4.55
C TYR A 214 7.84 14.10 -3.85
N HIS A 215 7.64 15.20 -4.54
CA HIS A 215 6.79 16.29 -4.07
C HIS A 215 5.38 16.10 -4.65
N ASN A 216 4.40 16.00 -3.76
CA ASN A 216 2.98 16.00 -4.14
C ASN A 216 2.56 17.39 -4.60
#